data_0c75a65b3377379d49d5f68d3ec543b6
#
_entry.id   0c75a65b3377379d49d5f68d3ec543b6
#
_cell.length_a   1.000
_cell.length_b   1.000
_cell.length_c   1.000
_cell.angle_alpha   90.00
_cell.angle_beta   90.00
_cell.angle_gamma   90.00
#
_symmetry.space_group_name_H-M   'P 1'
#
loop_
_entity.id
_entity.type
_entity.pdbx_description
1 polymer ?
#
loop_
_entity_poly.entity_id
_entity_poly.type
_entity_poly.pdbx_seq_one_letter_code
_entity_poly.pdbx_strand_id
1 'polypeptide(L)'
;VPHRVDYRPVEYESDMPAVLAAADLVLCRAGATTVAELTVIGRPAVLVPLPGAPRDHQTLNAKGLVDAGAAVLVKDADLDGDRLTAEVQNLFEDPVALEEMGESSRTMGRGDAADLVADLVGRVASGEAATREHDRG
;
A
#
# COMPACT_ATOMS: atom_id res chain seq x y z
N VAL A 1 29.87 -8.17 13.02
CA VAL A 1 29.45 -7.11 13.96
C VAL A 1 27.94 -7.17 14.06
N PRO A 2 27.36 -7.37 15.24
CA PRO A 2 25.93 -7.31 15.37
C PRO A 2 25.48 -5.91 14.99
N HIS A 3 24.76 -5.76 13.91
CA HIS A 3 24.12 -4.50 13.55
C HIS A 3 23.07 -4.21 14.64
N ARG A 4 23.29 -3.16 15.43
CA ARG A 4 22.30 -2.70 16.41
C ARG A 4 21.14 -2.10 15.62
N VAL A 5 20.01 -2.78 15.66
CA VAL A 5 18.75 -2.20 15.18
C VAL A 5 18.35 -1.10 16.15
N ASP A 6 18.15 0.10 15.65
CA ASP A 6 17.55 1.19 16.42
C ASP A 6 16.03 1.01 16.39
N TYR A 7 15.52 0.30 17.40
CA TYR A 7 14.09 0.02 17.53
C TYR A 7 13.40 1.15 18.30
N ARG A 8 12.45 1.83 17.68
CA ARG A 8 11.71 2.98 18.20
C ARG A 8 10.21 2.71 18.29
N PRO A 9 9.72 2.02 19.33
CA PRO A 9 8.28 1.80 19.49
C PRO A 9 7.59 3.10 19.90
N VAL A 10 6.45 3.37 19.24
CA VAL A 10 5.54 4.47 19.59
C VAL A 10 4.14 3.89 19.80
N GLU A 11 3.40 4.42 20.78
CA GLU A 11 2.04 3.98 21.07
C GLU A 11 1.07 4.41 19.97
N TYR A 12 1.25 5.60 19.45
CA TYR A 12 0.45 6.17 18.37
C TYR A 12 1.27 7.14 17.54
N GLU A 13 1.14 7.05 16.21
CA GLU A 13 1.76 7.99 15.29
C GLU A 13 0.73 8.99 14.77
N SER A 14 0.97 10.27 15.05
CA SER A 14 0.08 11.35 14.63
C SER A 14 0.35 11.87 13.21
N ASP A 15 1.55 11.61 12.67
CA ASP A 15 1.95 12.01 11.33
C ASP A 15 2.39 10.80 10.49
N MET A 16 1.46 9.87 10.30
CA MET A 16 1.70 8.67 9.50
C MET A 16 2.18 8.98 8.08
N PRO A 17 1.67 10.00 7.38
CA PRO A 17 2.20 10.36 6.06
C PRO A 17 3.69 10.67 6.06
N ALA A 18 4.20 11.40 7.05
CA ALA A 18 5.64 11.69 7.16
C ALA A 18 6.46 10.43 7.44
N VAL A 19 5.97 9.53 8.30
CA VAL A 19 6.62 8.24 8.58
C VAL A 19 6.68 7.38 7.33
N LEU A 20 5.58 7.24 6.60
CA LEU A 20 5.54 6.49 5.35
C LEU A 20 6.46 7.11 4.29
N ALA A 21 6.51 8.44 4.20
CA ALA A 21 7.41 9.12 3.28
C ALA A 21 8.89 8.92 3.60
N ALA A 22 9.24 8.71 4.87
CA ALA A 22 10.61 8.46 5.33
C ALA A 22 11.03 6.98 5.24
N ALA A 23 10.08 6.06 5.10
CA ALA A 23 10.36 4.63 5.08
C ALA A 23 10.95 4.18 3.74
N ASP A 24 11.91 3.27 3.77
CA ASP A 24 12.41 2.57 2.57
C ASP A 24 11.57 1.34 2.25
N LEU A 25 10.99 0.71 3.26
CA LEU A 25 10.10 -0.44 3.16
C LEU A 25 9.06 -0.39 4.29
N VAL A 26 7.83 -0.76 3.99
CA VAL A 26 6.73 -0.78 4.97
C VAL A 26 6.23 -2.21 5.16
N LEU A 27 6.15 -2.66 6.42
CA LEU A 27 5.45 -3.89 6.80
C LEU A 27 4.13 -3.51 7.46
N CYS A 28 3.01 -3.95 6.91
CA CYS A 28 1.70 -3.60 7.46
C CYS A 28 0.58 -4.57 7.07
N ARG A 29 -0.59 -4.39 7.69
CA ARG A 29 -1.84 -5.01 7.24
C ARG A 29 -2.31 -4.37 5.92
N ALA A 30 -3.16 -5.08 5.17
CA ALA A 30 -3.65 -4.62 3.87
C ALA A 30 -5.04 -3.97 3.95
N GLY A 31 -5.24 -3.09 4.93
CA GLY A 31 -6.44 -2.26 5.01
C GLY A 31 -6.53 -1.28 3.84
N ALA A 32 -7.73 -0.96 3.37
CA ALA A 32 -7.93 -0.12 2.17
C ALA A 32 -7.26 1.26 2.28
N THR A 33 -7.37 1.91 3.45
CA THR A 33 -6.75 3.21 3.70
C THR A 33 -5.23 3.12 3.62
N THR A 34 -4.62 2.15 4.31
CA THR A 34 -3.16 1.96 4.31
C THR A 34 -2.64 1.66 2.90
N VAL A 35 -3.34 0.80 2.15
CA VAL A 35 -2.98 0.50 0.76
C VAL A 35 -3.04 1.77 -0.10
N ALA A 36 -4.08 2.58 0.05
CA ALA A 36 -4.19 3.86 -0.67
C ALA A 36 -3.05 4.83 -0.32
N GLU A 37 -2.71 4.98 0.96
CA GLU A 37 -1.61 5.82 1.42
C GLU A 37 -0.26 5.36 0.85
N LEU A 38 0.01 4.05 0.86
CA LEU A 38 1.23 3.47 0.28
C LEU A 38 1.37 3.81 -1.20
N THR A 39 0.28 3.71 -1.96
CA THR A 39 0.29 4.00 -3.39
C THR A 39 0.46 5.48 -3.69
N VAL A 40 -0.18 6.37 -2.95
CA VAL A 40 -0.02 7.82 -3.14
C VAL A 40 1.41 8.28 -2.85
N ILE A 41 2.04 7.72 -1.81
CA ILE A 41 3.42 8.05 -1.43
C ILE A 41 4.43 7.30 -2.31
N GLY A 42 4.04 6.14 -2.86
CA GLY A 42 4.90 5.31 -3.69
C GLY A 42 5.92 4.52 -2.86
N ARG A 43 5.46 3.77 -1.86
CA ARG A 43 6.34 2.96 -1.01
C ARG A 43 6.19 1.48 -1.29
N PRO A 44 7.32 0.75 -1.38
CA PRO A 44 7.29 -0.71 -1.43
C PRO A 44 6.82 -1.27 -0.08
N ALA A 45 6.10 -2.38 -0.12
CA ALA A 45 5.53 -2.95 1.09
C ALA A 45 5.61 -4.47 1.15
N VAL A 46 5.72 -4.98 2.37
CA VAL A 46 5.37 -6.36 2.73
C VAL A 46 3.99 -6.32 3.37
N LEU A 47 3.00 -6.89 2.71
CA LEU A 47 1.62 -6.88 3.14
C LEU A 47 1.24 -8.19 3.81
N VAL A 48 0.68 -8.08 5.00
CA VAL A 48 0.21 -9.21 5.80
C VAL A 48 -1.30 -9.05 6.02
N PRO A 49 -2.15 -9.60 5.14
CA PRO A 49 -3.59 -9.48 5.27
C PRO A 49 -4.09 -10.00 6.62
N LEU A 50 -5.02 -9.28 7.23
CA LEU A 50 -5.62 -9.70 8.49
C LEU A 50 -6.49 -10.94 8.25
N PRO A 51 -6.24 -12.07 8.93
CA PRO A 51 -7.07 -13.26 8.80
C PRO A 51 -8.47 -13.02 9.37
N GLY A 52 -9.48 -13.59 8.72
CA GLY A 52 -10.87 -13.45 9.14
C GLY A 52 -11.52 -12.10 8.84
N ALA A 53 -10.86 -11.24 8.05
CA ALA A 53 -11.49 -10.02 7.55
C ALA A 53 -12.74 -10.37 6.70
N PRO A 54 -13.86 -9.61 6.83
CA PRO A 54 -15.08 -9.88 6.08
C PRO A 54 -14.81 -9.99 4.58
N ARG A 55 -15.29 -11.05 3.93
CA ARG A 55 -15.11 -11.31 2.49
C ARG A 55 -13.64 -11.35 2.04
N ASP A 56 -12.71 -11.54 2.97
CA ASP A 56 -11.26 -11.57 2.69
C ASP A 56 -10.75 -10.34 1.88
N HIS A 57 -11.36 -9.18 2.12
CA HIS A 57 -11.04 -7.99 1.33
C HIS A 57 -9.60 -7.49 1.55
N GLN A 58 -8.95 -7.80 2.67
CA GLN A 58 -7.54 -7.44 2.85
C GLN A 58 -6.63 -8.23 1.92
N THR A 59 -6.90 -9.52 1.68
CA THR A 59 -6.16 -10.29 0.66
C THR A 59 -6.40 -9.74 -0.74
N LEU A 60 -7.63 -9.32 -1.07
CA LEU A 60 -7.92 -8.70 -2.36
C LEU A 60 -7.19 -7.36 -2.53
N ASN A 61 -7.17 -6.53 -1.50
CA ASN A 61 -6.42 -5.27 -1.52
C ASN A 61 -4.92 -5.50 -1.75
N ALA A 62 -4.33 -6.46 -1.00
CA ALA A 62 -2.92 -6.81 -1.15
C ALA A 62 -2.61 -7.35 -2.54
N LYS A 63 -3.50 -8.19 -3.09
CA LYS A 63 -3.31 -8.81 -4.41
C LYS A 63 -3.15 -7.78 -5.51
N GLY A 64 -3.90 -6.69 -5.49
CA GLY A 64 -3.76 -5.61 -6.46
C GLY A 64 -2.34 -5.04 -6.51
N LEU A 65 -1.72 -4.79 -5.35
CA LEU A 65 -0.36 -4.29 -5.26
C LEU A 65 0.68 -5.34 -5.66
N VAL A 66 0.47 -6.59 -5.29
CA VAL A 66 1.36 -7.71 -5.65
C VAL A 66 1.35 -7.95 -7.16
N ASP A 67 0.18 -7.98 -7.78
CA ASP A 67 0.04 -8.17 -9.22
C ASP A 67 0.69 -7.01 -10.03
N ALA A 68 0.72 -5.82 -9.44
CA ALA A 68 1.41 -4.66 -10.02
C ALA A 68 2.93 -4.63 -9.73
N GLY A 69 3.46 -5.57 -8.95
CA GLY A 69 4.86 -5.57 -8.53
C GLY A 69 5.21 -4.52 -7.47
N ALA A 70 4.20 -4.00 -6.76
CA ALA A 70 4.36 -2.94 -5.75
C ALA A 70 4.54 -3.47 -4.31
N ALA A 71 4.26 -4.73 -4.08
CA ALA A 71 4.32 -5.33 -2.76
C ALA A 71 4.61 -6.84 -2.79
N VAL A 72 5.08 -7.36 -1.67
CA VAL A 72 5.14 -8.80 -1.37
C VAL A 72 4.02 -9.14 -0.40
N LEU A 73 3.33 -10.26 -0.61
CA LEU A 73 2.32 -10.77 0.30
C LEU A 73 2.89 -11.90 1.16
N VAL A 74 2.76 -11.77 2.46
CA VAL A 74 3.04 -12.84 3.42
C VAL A 74 1.75 -13.15 4.18
N LYS A 75 1.35 -14.43 4.23
CA LYS A 75 0.18 -14.82 5.02
C LYS A 75 0.48 -14.70 6.51
N ASP A 76 -0.50 -14.29 7.29
CA ASP A 76 -0.34 -14.15 8.74
C ASP A 76 0.18 -15.42 9.43
N ALA A 77 -0.32 -16.58 9.00
CA ALA A 77 0.10 -17.88 9.52
C ALA A 77 1.55 -18.25 9.18
N ASP A 78 2.13 -17.63 8.15
CA ASP A 78 3.48 -17.90 7.67
C ASP A 78 4.48 -16.84 8.18
N LEU A 79 4.01 -15.80 8.88
CA LEU A 79 4.83 -14.71 9.38
C LEU A 79 5.39 -15.05 10.75
N ASP A 80 6.69 -15.27 10.81
CA ASP A 80 7.50 -15.33 12.01
C ASP A 80 8.77 -14.47 11.86
N GLY A 81 9.64 -14.48 12.86
CA GLY A 81 10.86 -13.68 12.84
C GLY A 81 11.83 -14.07 11.73
N ASP A 82 11.94 -15.36 11.43
CA ASP A 82 12.82 -15.88 10.39
C ASP A 82 12.28 -15.51 9.00
N ARG A 83 10.98 -15.68 8.78
CA ARG A 83 10.33 -15.29 7.54
C ARG A 83 10.43 -13.79 7.30
N LEU A 84 10.16 -12.98 8.31
CA LEU A 84 10.29 -11.51 8.18
C LEU A 84 11.72 -11.11 7.84
N THR A 85 12.69 -11.69 8.55
CA THR A 85 14.11 -11.41 8.31
C THR A 85 14.49 -11.75 6.87
N ALA A 86 14.09 -12.93 6.38
CA ALA A 86 14.39 -13.36 5.01
C ALA A 86 13.76 -12.41 3.97
N GLU A 87 12.49 -12.01 4.13
CA GLU A 87 11.83 -11.09 3.19
C GLU A 87 12.51 -9.72 3.15
N VAL A 88 12.82 -9.17 4.34
CA VAL A 88 13.49 -7.87 4.43
C VAL A 88 14.89 -7.93 3.82
N GLN A 89 15.68 -8.97 4.13
CA GLN A 89 17.01 -9.12 3.57
C GLN A 89 16.98 -9.23 2.05
N ASN A 90 16.12 -10.09 1.50
CA ASN A 90 15.99 -10.26 0.05
C ASN A 90 15.66 -8.94 -0.66
N LEU A 91 14.78 -8.12 -0.09
CA LEU A 91 14.39 -6.84 -0.67
C LEU A 91 15.53 -5.81 -0.59
N PHE A 92 16.28 -5.76 0.50
CA PHE A 92 17.41 -4.83 0.66
C PHE A 92 18.68 -5.28 -0.07
N GLU A 93 18.81 -6.56 -0.44
CA GLU A 93 19.92 -7.05 -1.27
C GLU A 93 19.81 -6.60 -2.74
N ASP A 94 18.61 -6.23 -3.19
CA ASP A 94 18.37 -5.66 -4.54
C ASP A 94 17.73 -4.27 -4.46
N PRO A 95 18.54 -3.21 -4.27
CA PRO A 95 18.02 -1.84 -4.18
C PRO A 95 17.29 -1.37 -5.44
N VAL A 96 17.64 -1.89 -6.61
CA VAL A 96 16.98 -1.55 -7.88
C VAL A 96 15.58 -2.11 -7.90
N ALA A 97 15.41 -3.38 -7.55
CA ALA A 97 14.09 -4.00 -7.46
C ALA A 97 13.22 -3.30 -6.40
N LEU A 98 13.81 -2.89 -5.26
CA LEU A 98 13.09 -2.17 -4.23
C LEU A 98 12.59 -0.80 -4.72
N GLU A 99 13.40 -0.07 -5.50
CA GLU A 99 13.01 1.19 -6.12
C GLU A 99 11.90 0.99 -7.15
N GLU A 100 12.02 -0.03 -8.02
CA GLU A 100 11.00 -0.39 -9.00
C GLU A 100 9.66 -0.75 -8.34
N MET A 101 9.68 -1.42 -7.19
CA MET A 101 8.47 -1.68 -6.39
C MET A 101 7.82 -0.36 -5.92
N GLY A 102 8.60 0.61 -5.47
CA GLY A 102 8.11 1.93 -5.08
C GLY A 102 7.48 2.68 -6.25
N GLU A 103 8.11 2.65 -7.42
CA GLU A 103 7.57 3.26 -8.63
C GLU A 103 6.27 2.57 -9.08
N SER A 104 6.22 1.24 -9.04
CA SER A 104 5.01 0.47 -9.33
C SER A 104 3.88 0.86 -8.36
N SER A 105 4.17 1.02 -7.08
CA SER A 105 3.23 1.51 -6.08
C SER A 105 2.69 2.89 -6.45
N ARG A 106 3.56 3.83 -6.81
CA ARG A 106 3.18 5.20 -7.17
C ARG A 106 2.29 5.26 -8.39
N THR A 107 2.49 4.41 -9.39
CA THR A 107 1.65 4.37 -10.59
C THR A 107 0.20 3.96 -10.31
N MET A 108 -0.05 3.28 -9.20
CA MET A 108 -1.39 2.90 -8.76
C MET A 108 -2.07 3.99 -7.92
N GLY A 109 -1.33 4.97 -7.44
CA GLY A 109 -1.82 6.01 -6.54
C GLY A 109 -2.79 6.97 -7.23
N ARG A 110 -3.85 7.35 -6.52
CA ARG A 110 -4.86 8.32 -6.93
C ARG A 110 -4.87 9.48 -5.93
N GLY A 111 -3.81 10.29 -5.95
CA GLY A 111 -3.71 11.47 -5.09
C GLY A 111 -4.82 12.50 -5.31
N ASP A 112 -5.46 12.47 -6.47
CA ASP A 112 -6.57 13.33 -6.89
C ASP A 112 -7.97 12.74 -6.56
N ALA A 113 -8.04 11.60 -5.88
CA ALA A 113 -9.31 10.91 -5.65
C ALA A 113 -10.37 11.77 -4.93
N ALA A 114 -9.95 12.56 -3.95
CA ALA A 114 -10.86 13.44 -3.22
C ALA A 114 -11.44 14.56 -4.13
N ASP A 115 -10.61 15.12 -4.99
CA ASP A 115 -11.03 16.18 -5.94
C ASP A 115 -11.99 15.60 -6.98
N LEU A 116 -11.70 14.42 -7.51
CA LEU A 116 -12.56 13.71 -8.46
C LEU A 116 -13.94 13.39 -7.86
N VAL A 117 -14.00 12.98 -6.60
CA VAL A 117 -15.26 12.73 -5.89
C VAL A 117 -16.01 14.05 -5.67
N ALA A 118 -15.33 15.11 -5.24
CA ALA A 118 -15.93 16.43 -5.05
C ALA A 118 -16.53 16.97 -6.35
N ASP A 119 -15.81 16.86 -7.47
CA ASP A 119 -16.28 17.25 -8.79
C ASP A 119 -17.50 16.44 -9.23
N LEU A 120 -17.50 15.13 -8.98
CA LEU A 120 -18.63 14.27 -9.30
C LEU A 120 -19.87 14.67 -8.50
N VAL A 121 -19.72 14.90 -7.18
CA VAL A 121 -20.80 15.35 -6.31
C VAL A 121 -21.34 16.71 -6.78
N GLY A 122 -20.46 17.65 -7.12
CA GLY A 122 -20.83 18.95 -7.66
C GLY A 122 -21.67 18.86 -8.93
N ARG A 123 -21.25 18.03 -9.88
CA ARG A 123 -22.00 17.78 -11.13
C ARG A 123 -23.37 17.14 -10.89
N VAL A 124 -23.44 16.17 -10.02
CA VAL A 124 -24.72 15.53 -9.67
C VAL A 124 -25.65 16.54 -8.97
N ALA A 125 -25.14 17.35 -8.06
CA ALA A 125 -25.92 18.36 -7.35
C ALA A 125 -26.42 19.48 -8.27
N SER A 126 -25.68 19.83 -9.33
CA SER A 126 -26.08 20.80 -10.34
C SER A 126 -27.00 20.25 -11.43
N GLY A 127 -27.34 18.96 -11.38
CA GLY A 127 -28.23 18.31 -12.33
C GLY A 127 -27.56 17.90 -13.65
N GLU A 128 -26.26 17.97 -13.75
CA GLU A 128 -25.51 17.39 -14.87
C GLU A 128 -25.53 15.87 -14.75
N ALA A 129 -26.20 15.21 -15.69
CA ALA A 129 -26.24 13.74 -15.74
C ALA A 129 -24.82 13.20 -15.90
N ALA A 130 -24.46 12.20 -15.08
CA ALA A 130 -23.24 11.46 -15.26
C ALA A 130 -23.31 10.76 -16.63
N THR A 131 -22.62 11.31 -17.62
CA THR A 131 -22.48 10.67 -18.93
C THR A 131 -21.63 9.42 -18.72
N ARG A 132 -22.27 8.27 -18.72
CA ARG A 132 -21.58 7.00 -18.84
C ARG A 132 -21.02 6.94 -20.25
N GLU A 133 -19.75 7.23 -20.42
CA GLU A 133 -19.04 6.78 -21.60
C GLU A 133 -19.00 5.24 -21.56
N HIS A 134 -20.02 4.66 -22.20
CA HIS A 134 -19.99 3.27 -22.61
C HIS A 134 -19.22 3.26 -23.92
N ASP A 135 -17.90 3.13 -23.85
CA ASP A 135 -17.09 2.86 -25.02
C ASP A 135 -17.49 1.50 -25.57
N ARG A 136 -18.14 1.56 -26.72
CA ARG A 136 -18.41 0.40 -27.56
C ARG A 136 -17.25 0.28 -28.55
N GLY A 137 -16.43 -0.72 -28.31
CA GLY A 137 -15.42 -1.11 -29.26
C GLY A 137 -14.96 -2.53 -28.96
#